data_d7ff19bb479b869da0c35c579f776f18
#
_entry.id   d7ff19bb479b869da0c35c579f776f18
#
_cell.length_a   1.000
_cell.length_b   1.000
_cell.length_c   1.000
_cell.angle_alpha   90.00
_cell.angle_beta   90.00
_cell.angle_gamma   90.00
#
_symmetry.space_group_name_H-M   'P 1'
#
loop_
_entity.id
_entity.type
_entity.pdbx_description
1 polymer ?
#
loop_
_entity_poly.entity_id
_entity_poly.type
_entity_poly.pdbx_seq_one_letter_code
_entity_poly.pdbx_strand_id
1 'polypeptide(L)'
;MRHPFLKLLQSLPLAALAIQFGGTAAMAQEKKLAQVNGVDNSKMGPYRALAQHIYGDFQKGDLAGAAAMGRVLERVWDKAEDYGGDTALSKTNHKLFEEIDKAMDEFLTPLWEAKAKPPDPAKVKATYNAYLEKLKLAD
;
A
#
# COMPACT_ATOMS: atom_id res chain seq x y z
N MET A 1 -67.30 -15.39 -11.90
CA MET A 1 -66.35 -14.64 -11.09
C MET A 1 -65.03 -14.45 -11.87
N ARG A 2 -64.79 -13.30 -12.38
CA ARG A 2 -63.64 -13.00 -13.24
C ARG A 2 -62.80 -11.94 -12.56
N HIS A 3 -61.56 -12.26 -12.19
CA HIS A 3 -60.58 -11.30 -11.77
C HIS A 3 -59.72 -10.90 -12.97
N PRO A 4 -59.64 -9.63 -13.33
CA PRO A 4 -58.64 -9.18 -14.26
C PRO A 4 -57.40 -8.75 -13.47
N PHE A 5 -56.33 -9.51 -13.62
CA PHE A 5 -54.99 -9.06 -13.18
C PHE A 5 -54.48 -7.98 -14.15
N LEU A 6 -54.44 -6.77 -13.67
CA LEU A 6 -53.85 -5.66 -14.37
C LEU A 6 -52.34 -5.75 -14.24
N LYS A 7 -51.64 -6.04 -15.34
CA LYS A 7 -50.21 -6.02 -15.44
C LYS A 7 -49.74 -4.57 -15.47
N LEU A 8 -49.16 -4.10 -14.39
CA LEU A 8 -48.43 -2.83 -14.37
C LEU A 8 -46.98 -3.12 -14.77
N LEU A 9 -46.67 -2.96 -16.05
CA LEU A 9 -45.29 -2.88 -16.54
C LEU A 9 -44.79 -1.48 -16.22
N GLN A 10 -44.04 -1.35 -15.12
CA GLN A 10 -43.25 -0.17 -14.88
C GLN A 10 -42.00 -0.28 -15.72
N SER A 11 -41.95 0.50 -16.79
CA SER A 11 -40.75 0.76 -17.58
C SER A 11 -39.80 1.56 -16.75
N LEU A 12 -38.69 0.93 -16.34
CA LEU A 12 -37.55 1.62 -15.77
C LEU A 12 -36.87 2.46 -16.88
N PRO A 13 -36.65 3.75 -16.68
CA PRO A 13 -35.85 4.52 -17.63
C PRO A 13 -34.42 4.05 -17.57
N LEU A 14 -33.91 3.56 -18.69
CA LEU A 14 -32.48 3.38 -18.90
C LEU A 14 -31.83 4.76 -18.82
N ALA A 15 -31.24 5.10 -17.67
CA ALA A 15 -30.38 6.25 -17.57
C ALA A 15 -29.16 5.99 -18.43
N ALA A 16 -29.13 6.57 -19.60
CA ALA A 16 -27.94 6.60 -20.46
C ALA A 16 -26.81 7.30 -19.69
N LEU A 17 -25.82 6.54 -19.25
CA LEU A 17 -24.60 7.07 -18.66
C LEU A 17 -23.81 7.73 -19.80
N ALA A 18 -23.96 9.03 -19.97
CA ALA A 18 -23.16 9.81 -20.88
C ALA A 18 -21.74 9.86 -20.33
N ILE A 19 -20.84 9.03 -20.87
CA ILE A 19 -19.41 9.10 -20.59
C ILE A 19 -18.85 10.29 -21.37
N GLN A 20 -18.69 11.42 -20.71
CA GLN A 20 -18.01 12.57 -21.29
C GLN A 20 -16.49 12.37 -21.17
N PHE A 21 -15.83 12.14 -22.29
CA PHE A 21 -14.39 12.12 -22.40
C PHE A 21 -13.83 13.55 -22.52
N GLY A 22 -13.49 14.16 -21.38
CA GLY A 22 -12.65 15.37 -21.32
C GLY A 22 -11.35 15.02 -20.61
N GLY A 23 -10.17 15.32 -21.20
CA GLY A 23 -8.86 14.86 -20.71
C GLY A 23 -8.55 15.24 -19.27
N THR A 24 -9.05 16.37 -18.75
CA THR A 24 -8.90 16.79 -17.35
C THR A 24 -9.88 16.06 -16.41
N ALA A 25 -11.06 15.71 -16.88
CA ALA A 25 -12.05 14.95 -16.11
C ALA A 25 -11.64 13.47 -15.96
N ALA A 26 -11.00 12.87 -17.00
CA ALA A 26 -10.49 11.50 -16.95
C ALA A 26 -9.38 11.35 -15.91
N MET A 27 -8.42 12.28 -15.83
CA MET A 27 -7.35 12.28 -14.83
C MET A 27 -7.88 12.48 -13.40
N ALA A 28 -8.90 13.34 -13.21
CA ALA A 28 -9.57 13.51 -11.91
C ALA A 28 -10.38 12.27 -11.52
N GLN A 29 -10.94 11.55 -12.49
CA GLN A 29 -11.70 10.32 -12.27
C GLN A 29 -10.78 9.13 -11.98
N GLU A 30 -9.62 9.03 -12.64
CA GLU A 30 -8.58 8.06 -12.29
C GLU A 30 -8.03 8.28 -10.88
N LYS A 31 -7.75 9.52 -10.50
CA LYS A 31 -7.38 9.86 -9.11
C LYS A 31 -8.48 9.48 -8.10
N LYS A 32 -9.74 9.71 -8.45
CA LYS A 32 -10.88 9.37 -7.60
C LYS A 32 -11.12 7.85 -7.51
N LEU A 33 -10.91 7.11 -8.61
CA LEU A 33 -10.97 5.65 -8.64
C LEU A 33 -9.80 5.02 -7.87
N ALA A 34 -8.60 5.58 -7.98
CA ALA A 34 -7.44 5.17 -7.19
C ALA A 34 -7.67 5.40 -5.68
N GLN A 35 -8.32 6.50 -5.31
CA GLN A 35 -8.72 6.75 -3.92
C GLN A 35 -9.84 5.84 -3.43
N VAL A 36 -10.81 5.49 -4.28
CA VAL A 36 -11.92 4.58 -3.93
C VAL A 36 -11.43 3.15 -3.74
N ASN A 37 -10.42 2.72 -4.48
CA ASN A 37 -9.84 1.38 -4.38
C ASN A 37 -8.70 1.28 -3.35
N GLY A 38 -8.33 2.38 -2.70
CA GLY A 38 -7.26 2.41 -1.69
C GLY A 38 -5.87 2.05 -2.24
N VAL A 39 -5.69 2.12 -3.57
CA VAL A 39 -4.39 1.84 -4.20
C VAL A 39 -3.54 3.10 -4.17
N ASP A 40 -2.40 3.01 -3.48
CA ASP A 40 -1.37 4.04 -3.48
C ASP A 40 -0.49 3.88 -4.73
N ASN A 41 -0.70 4.75 -5.72
CA ASN A 41 0.03 4.75 -6.99
C ASN A 41 1.30 5.61 -6.97
N SER A 42 1.72 6.11 -5.81
CA SER A 42 2.99 6.81 -5.67
C SER A 42 4.18 5.87 -5.86
N LYS A 43 5.35 6.43 -6.11
CA LYS A 43 6.59 5.66 -6.34
C LYS A 43 6.88 4.69 -5.19
N MET A 44 6.65 5.11 -3.95
CA MET A 44 6.87 4.31 -2.75
C MET A 44 5.61 3.55 -2.27
N GLY A 45 4.51 3.62 -3.00
CA GLY A 45 3.24 2.97 -2.67
C GLY A 45 3.35 1.47 -2.39
N PRO A 46 4.03 0.67 -3.22
CA PRO A 46 4.21 -0.76 -2.98
C PRO A 46 4.91 -1.08 -1.65
N TYR A 47 5.92 -0.30 -1.27
CA TYR A 47 6.65 -0.48 0.00
C TYR A 47 5.77 -0.12 1.21
N ARG A 48 4.98 0.95 1.10
CA ARG A 48 3.98 1.31 2.13
C ARG A 48 2.93 0.22 2.31
N ALA A 49 2.42 -0.34 1.23
CA ALA A 49 1.43 -1.42 1.28
C ALA A 49 1.98 -2.65 2.00
N LEU A 50 3.22 -3.05 1.70
CA LEU A 50 3.89 -4.15 2.40
C LEU A 50 4.11 -3.84 3.87
N ALA A 51 4.57 -2.64 4.21
CA ALA A 51 4.77 -2.22 5.60
C ALA A 51 3.46 -2.22 6.40
N GLN A 52 2.37 -1.75 5.81
CA GLN A 52 1.04 -1.77 6.42
C GLN A 52 0.55 -3.19 6.67
N HIS A 53 0.78 -4.11 5.72
CA HIS A 53 0.43 -5.51 5.87
C HIS A 53 1.23 -6.16 7.04
N ILE A 54 2.54 -5.94 7.05
CA ILE A 54 3.45 -6.43 8.11
C ILE A 54 3.00 -5.92 9.49
N TYR A 55 2.73 -4.63 9.60
CA TYR A 55 2.28 -4.03 10.86
C TYR A 55 0.89 -4.54 11.27
N GLY A 56 -0.02 -4.76 10.32
CA GLY A 56 -1.32 -5.35 10.56
C GLY A 56 -1.23 -6.79 11.09
N ASP A 57 -0.34 -7.62 10.56
CA ASP A 57 -0.10 -8.97 11.05
C ASP A 57 0.49 -8.94 12.48
N PHE A 58 1.44 -8.04 12.72
CA PHE A 58 1.99 -7.82 14.06
C PHE A 58 0.89 -7.45 15.07
N GLN A 59 -0.01 -6.53 14.72
CA GLN A 59 -1.12 -6.11 15.59
C GLN A 59 -2.10 -7.24 15.90
N LYS A 60 -2.26 -8.21 14.99
CA LYS A 60 -3.10 -9.41 15.18
C LYS A 60 -2.39 -10.50 15.98
N GLY A 61 -1.11 -10.31 16.30
CA GLY A 61 -0.27 -11.32 16.97
C GLY A 61 0.30 -12.39 16.03
N ASP A 62 0.15 -12.23 14.72
CA ASP A 62 0.78 -13.11 13.73
C ASP A 62 2.24 -12.70 13.49
N LEU A 63 3.10 -13.03 14.47
CA LEU A 63 4.52 -12.69 14.40
C LEU A 63 5.25 -13.43 13.28
N ALA A 64 4.82 -14.67 12.98
CA ALA A 64 5.41 -15.46 11.91
C ALA A 64 5.08 -14.87 10.53
N GLY A 65 3.82 -14.47 10.33
CA GLY A 65 3.38 -13.78 9.12
C GLY A 65 4.08 -12.44 8.93
N ALA A 66 4.15 -11.62 9.99
CA ALA A 66 4.85 -10.35 9.97
C ALA A 66 6.34 -10.52 9.60
N ALA A 67 7.04 -11.51 10.20
CA ALA A 67 8.43 -11.80 9.90
C ALA A 67 8.63 -12.27 8.45
N ALA A 68 7.75 -13.13 7.95
CA ALA A 68 7.80 -13.63 6.58
C ALA A 68 7.60 -12.50 5.55
N MET A 69 6.60 -11.65 5.76
CA MET A 69 6.36 -10.49 4.89
C MET A 69 7.45 -9.44 5.00
N GLY A 70 8.10 -9.30 6.15
CA GLY A 70 9.28 -8.45 6.31
C GLY A 70 10.42 -8.86 5.38
N ARG A 71 10.66 -10.17 5.23
CA ARG A 71 11.65 -10.69 4.26
C ARG A 71 11.25 -10.44 2.81
N VAL A 72 9.95 -10.39 2.52
CA VAL A 72 9.45 -10.02 1.20
C VAL A 72 9.74 -8.54 0.93
N LEU A 73 9.46 -7.66 1.90
CA LEU A 73 9.73 -6.22 1.78
C LEU A 73 11.22 -5.94 1.52
N GLU A 74 12.10 -6.52 2.31
CA GLU A 74 13.56 -6.40 2.12
C GLU A 74 13.99 -6.84 0.70
N ARG A 75 13.53 -8.01 0.26
CA ARG A 75 13.86 -8.52 -1.08
C ARG A 75 13.33 -7.65 -2.21
N VAL A 76 12.13 -7.09 -2.07
CA VAL A 76 11.55 -6.19 -3.08
C VAL A 76 12.34 -4.89 -3.13
N TRP A 77 12.76 -4.37 -1.99
CA TRP A 77 13.61 -3.20 -1.88
C TRP A 77 14.97 -3.41 -2.56
N ASP A 78 15.67 -4.47 -2.21
CA ASP A 78 16.97 -4.82 -2.81
C ASP A 78 16.88 -5.00 -4.33
N LYS A 79 15.87 -5.70 -4.80
CA LYS A 79 15.67 -5.91 -6.25
C LYS A 79 15.37 -4.62 -7.01
N ALA A 80 14.63 -3.71 -6.42
CA ALA A 80 14.38 -2.42 -7.07
C ALA A 80 15.67 -1.61 -7.24
N GLU A 81 16.60 -1.71 -6.30
CA GLU A 81 17.92 -1.08 -6.40
C GLU A 81 18.80 -1.80 -7.44
N ASP A 82 18.84 -3.12 -7.43
CA ASP A 82 19.62 -3.92 -8.37
C ASP A 82 19.20 -3.70 -9.83
N TYR A 83 17.91 -3.56 -10.10
CA TYR A 83 17.36 -3.40 -11.45
C TYR A 83 17.10 -1.94 -11.84
N GLY A 84 17.23 -1.01 -10.92
CA GLY A 84 16.96 0.41 -11.16
C GLY A 84 17.98 1.10 -12.07
N GLY A 85 19.17 0.52 -12.25
CA GLY A 85 20.24 1.11 -13.04
C GLY A 85 20.57 2.52 -12.59
N ASP A 86 20.68 3.47 -13.52
CA ASP A 86 20.98 4.87 -13.20
C ASP A 86 19.81 5.62 -12.55
N THR A 87 18.61 5.03 -12.53
CA THR A 87 17.43 5.59 -11.87
C THR A 87 17.22 5.06 -10.45
N ALA A 88 18.03 4.10 -10.00
CA ALA A 88 17.98 3.59 -8.64
C ALA A 88 18.14 4.71 -7.61
N LEU A 89 17.41 4.63 -6.50
CA LEU A 89 17.46 5.66 -5.45
C LEU A 89 18.86 5.77 -4.85
N SER A 90 19.58 4.66 -4.70
CA SER A 90 20.96 4.63 -4.23
C SER A 90 21.93 5.45 -5.11
N LYS A 91 21.59 5.64 -6.39
CA LYS A 91 22.38 6.47 -7.32
C LYS A 91 21.87 7.88 -7.46
N THR A 92 20.55 8.07 -7.43
CA THR A 92 19.93 9.40 -7.57
C THR A 92 19.91 10.21 -6.28
N ASN A 93 19.80 9.53 -5.13
CA ASN A 93 19.83 10.13 -3.80
C ASN A 93 20.32 9.11 -2.75
N HIS A 94 21.62 8.85 -2.76
CA HIS A 94 22.26 7.84 -1.91
C HIS A 94 21.96 8.04 -0.41
N LYS A 95 22.00 9.28 0.06
CA LYS A 95 21.72 9.59 1.47
C LYS A 95 20.30 9.18 1.86
N LEU A 96 19.30 9.51 1.03
CA LEU A 96 17.91 9.13 1.31
C LEU A 96 17.72 7.62 1.23
N PHE A 97 18.40 6.95 0.29
CA PHE A 97 18.42 5.49 0.21
C PHE A 97 18.88 4.86 1.52
N GLU A 98 20.04 5.29 2.05
CA GLU A 98 20.57 4.77 3.33
C GLU A 98 19.64 5.06 4.51
N GLU A 99 18.99 6.23 4.53
CA GLU A 99 18.05 6.59 5.59
C GLU A 99 16.78 5.72 5.56
N ILE A 100 16.28 5.37 4.37
CA ILE A 100 15.12 4.48 4.19
C ILE A 100 15.50 3.04 4.58
N ASP A 101 16.64 2.56 4.08
CA ASP A 101 17.16 1.23 4.36
C ASP A 101 17.33 1.00 5.87
N LYS A 102 17.98 1.93 6.55
CA LYS A 102 18.12 1.92 8.01
C LYS A 102 16.77 1.92 8.73
N ALA A 103 15.83 2.75 8.31
CA ALA A 103 14.50 2.80 8.93
C ALA A 103 13.71 1.50 8.71
N MET A 104 13.86 0.86 7.55
CA MET A 104 13.31 -0.46 7.26
C MET A 104 13.89 -1.51 8.20
N ASP A 105 15.21 -1.56 8.35
CA ASP A 105 15.89 -2.49 9.26
C ASP A 105 15.44 -2.32 10.71
N GLU A 106 15.34 -1.08 11.19
CA GLU A 106 14.88 -0.78 12.55
C GLU A 106 13.43 -1.24 12.78
N PHE A 107 12.58 -1.20 11.75
CA PHE A 107 11.21 -1.72 11.80
C PHE A 107 11.16 -3.25 11.76
N LEU A 108 11.95 -3.89 10.92
CA LEU A 108 11.85 -5.34 10.65
C LEU A 108 12.65 -6.19 11.66
N THR A 109 13.79 -5.73 12.15
CA THR A 109 14.66 -6.52 13.05
C THR A 109 13.94 -7.07 14.27
N PRO A 110 13.13 -6.30 15.03
CA PRO A 110 12.39 -6.84 16.17
C PRO A 110 11.42 -7.96 15.80
N LEU A 111 10.87 -7.94 14.57
CA LEU A 111 9.95 -8.98 14.08
C LEU A 111 10.68 -10.26 13.73
N TRP A 112 11.88 -10.16 13.18
CA TRP A 112 12.73 -11.33 12.88
C TRP A 112 13.28 -11.99 14.13
N GLU A 113 13.56 -11.20 15.16
CA GLU A 113 14.07 -11.67 16.46
C GLU A 113 12.96 -12.10 17.43
N ALA A 114 11.69 -12.04 17.04
CA ALA A 114 10.52 -12.26 17.90
C ALA A 114 10.51 -13.63 18.61
N LYS A 115 11.16 -14.64 18.03
CA LYS A 115 11.31 -15.97 18.66
C LYS A 115 12.25 -15.94 19.88
N ALA A 116 13.29 -15.12 19.82
CA ALA A 116 14.28 -14.99 20.88
C ALA A 116 13.86 -13.97 21.94
N LYS A 117 13.22 -12.88 21.49
CA LYS A 117 12.76 -11.79 22.33
C LYS A 117 11.44 -11.21 21.79
N PRO A 118 10.37 -11.24 22.60
CA PRO A 118 9.11 -10.61 22.21
C PRO A 118 9.32 -9.13 21.86
N PRO A 119 8.83 -8.66 20.69
CA PRO A 119 8.98 -7.28 20.28
C PRO A 119 8.12 -6.36 21.15
N ASP A 120 8.68 -5.19 21.51
CA ASP A 120 7.95 -4.13 22.21
C ASP A 120 6.95 -3.46 21.24
N PRO A 121 5.63 -3.51 21.51
CA PRO A 121 4.64 -2.94 20.61
C PRO A 121 4.79 -1.44 20.37
N ALA A 122 5.19 -0.68 21.39
CA ALA A 122 5.41 0.77 21.26
C ALA A 122 6.60 1.08 20.36
N LYS A 123 7.67 0.30 20.48
CA LYS A 123 8.86 0.43 19.63
C LYS A 123 8.55 0.04 18.20
N VAL A 124 7.87 -1.07 17.95
CA VAL A 124 7.46 -1.49 16.60
C VAL A 124 6.59 -0.43 15.92
N LYS A 125 5.62 0.15 16.65
CA LYS A 125 4.80 1.23 16.14
C LYS A 125 5.64 2.47 15.76
N ALA A 126 6.58 2.85 16.62
CA ALA A 126 7.43 4.03 16.38
C ALA A 126 8.33 3.83 15.16
N THR A 127 8.97 2.68 15.02
CA THR A 127 9.84 2.37 13.87
C THR A 127 9.05 2.18 12.58
N TYR A 128 7.86 1.59 12.63
CA TYR A 128 6.93 1.55 11.51
C TYR A 128 6.58 2.95 10.99
N ASN A 129 6.18 3.85 11.88
CA ASN A 129 5.85 5.22 11.51
C ASN A 129 7.06 5.98 10.94
N ALA A 130 8.24 5.80 11.54
CA ALA A 130 9.48 6.40 11.05
C ALA A 130 9.82 5.93 9.62
N TYR A 131 9.65 4.64 9.34
CA TYR A 131 9.83 4.09 7.99
C TYR A 131 8.86 4.72 6.99
N LEU A 132 7.56 4.82 7.32
CA LEU A 132 6.57 5.46 6.45
C LEU A 132 6.92 6.94 6.15
N GLU A 133 7.39 7.69 7.15
CA GLU A 133 7.79 9.09 6.95
C GLU A 133 9.02 9.20 6.02
N LYS A 134 9.98 8.27 6.13
CA LYS A 134 11.12 8.24 5.20
C LYS A 134 10.69 7.93 3.77
N LEU A 135 9.77 6.99 3.57
CA LEU A 135 9.24 6.67 2.23
C LEU A 135 8.59 7.88 1.55
N LYS A 136 7.90 8.76 2.30
CA LYS A 136 7.30 9.98 1.74
C LYS A 136 8.32 10.91 1.09
N LEU A 137 9.56 10.91 1.55
CA LEU A 137 10.61 11.77 1.01
C LEU A 137 11.12 11.29 -0.36
N ALA A 138 10.80 10.07 -0.75
CA ALA A 138 11.23 9.45 -2.01
C ALA A 138 10.11 9.37 -3.07
N ASP A 139 8.91 9.82 -2.75
CA ASP A 139 7.76 9.86 -3.67
C ASP A 139 7.92 10.85 -4.84
#